data_c1d48fc024177696ffbc98d0dbc7f8fa
#
_entry.id   c1d48fc024177696ffbc98d0dbc7f8fa
#
_cell.length_a   1.000
_cell.length_b   1.000
_cell.length_c   1.000
_cell.angle_alpha   90.00
_cell.angle_beta   90.00
_cell.angle_gamma   90.00
#
_symmetry.space_group_name_H-M   'P 1'
#
loop_
_entity.id
_entity.type
_entity.pdbx_description
1 polymer ?
#
loop_
_entity_poly.entity_id
_entity_poly.type
_entity_poly.pdbx_seq_one_letter_code
_entity_poly.pdbx_strand_id
1 'polypeptide(L)'
;MPDNDEPSQDAAPEIEIAVDPIVDRLPEFEQWLPDAVLPFWQIVYQFPIVGALVIAAVFFLLALVTRGAVFRVLDRFAGVTTSNLDDHILQALRKPVFTTVLFFGLTLAVGAARLPVGSEIIVNLLASVIVASWMRAILRVSNATVRVLEENEGFSIVEARTVPLFDLTIKLGIILVGSYVLLIIWGVNPVGWLASAGIVGIAVGFAAKDTLANLFSGFFIVADAPYKIGDYVNLDSGERGKVSAIGLRSTRLLTRDDVEITIPNGVIANAKIVNESGGPFLKIRSRVSVGVAYGSDVDEVAEVLRSVGDAHTEVCAHPHPRVRLRDFGASSLDFDLMIWIEDPPDRGRITHELRMQIYKAFADRNIEIPYSKHDIFIKEMPRTGDDAEV
;
A
#
# COMPACT_ATOMS: atom_id res chain seq x y z
N MET A 1 14.48 65.48 15.44
CA MET A 1 15.16 64.29 15.93
C MET A 1 14.12 63.37 16.48
N PRO A 2 13.84 62.28 15.83
CA PRO A 2 13.44 61.06 16.52
C PRO A 2 14.41 59.92 16.13
N ASP A 3 14.67 59.12 17.16
CA ASP A 3 15.59 57.98 17.15
C ASP A 3 15.21 56.90 16.13
N ASN A 4 16.23 56.44 15.40
CA ASN A 4 16.19 55.25 14.61
C ASN A 4 16.46 54.03 15.52
N ASP A 5 15.41 53.35 15.96
CA ASP A 5 15.52 51.98 16.46
C ASP A 5 15.55 51.03 15.28
N GLU A 6 16.73 50.56 14.90
CA GLU A 6 16.90 49.39 14.07
C GLU A 6 16.46 48.14 14.87
N PRO A 7 15.62 47.26 14.30
CA PRO A 7 15.32 45.98 14.94
C PRO A 7 16.55 45.08 14.85
N SER A 8 17.02 44.65 16.01
CA SER A 8 18.04 43.63 16.19
C SER A 8 17.68 42.38 15.40
N GLN A 9 18.55 42.00 14.47
CA GLN A 9 18.52 40.67 13.82
C GLN A 9 18.64 39.60 14.93
N ASP A 10 17.54 38.92 15.24
CA ASP A 10 17.55 37.69 16.00
C ASP A 10 18.35 36.66 15.19
N ALA A 11 19.60 36.49 15.55
CA ALA A 11 20.43 35.40 15.10
C ALA A 11 19.77 34.09 15.57
N ALA A 12 19.40 33.23 14.64
CA ALA A 12 18.97 31.87 14.93
C ALA A 12 20.01 31.23 15.87
N PRO A 13 19.60 30.45 16.88
CA PRO A 13 20.54 29.81 17.78
C PRO A 13 21.45 28.89 16.94
N GLU A 14 22.73 29.21 16.83
CA GLU A 14 23.75 28.29 16.39
C GLU A 14 23.70 27.09 17.35
N ILE A 15 23.19 25.97 16.87
CA ILE A 15 23.34 24.69 17.55
C ILE A 15 24.82 24.32 17.37
N GLU A 16 25.65 24.86 18.27
CA GLU A 16 27.03 24.41 18.44
C GLU A 16 26.96 23.00 19.02
N ILE A 17 26.95 22.00 18.15
CA ILE A 17 27.19 20.63 18.57
C ILE A 17 28.67 20.58 18.90
N ALA A 18 29.01 20.97 20.13
CA ALA A 18 30.32 20.76 20.70
C ALA A 18 30.53 19.23 20.79
N VAL A 19 31.10 18.67 19.76
CA VAL A 19 31.72 17.37 19.82
C VAL A 19 33.03 17.56 20.53
N ASP A 20 32.98 17.62 21.90
CA ASP A 20 34.20 17.54 22.70
C ASP A 20 34.97 16.32 22.24
N PRO A 21 36.19 16.46 21.75
CA PRO A 21 36.93 15.31 21.29
C PRO A 21 37.04 14.32 22.45
N ILE A 22 36.77 13.05 22.21
CA ILE A 22 36.89 11.95 23.19
C ILE A 22 38.23 11.99 23.94
N VAL A 23 39.22 12.62 23.35
CA VAL A 23 40.58 12.81 23.86
C VAL A 23 40.63 13.69 25.14
N ASP A 24 39.77 14.70 25.31
CA ASP A 24 39.77 15.56 26.48
C ASP A 24 39.09 14.90 27.71
N ARG A 25 38.35 13.81 27.49
CA ARG A 25 37.68 13.04 28.55
C ARG A 25 38.53 11.87 29.09
N LEU A 26 39.72 11.63 28.54
CA LEU A 26 40.59 10.55 29.01
C LEU A 26 40.98 10.67 30.49
N PRO A 27 41.17 11.87 31.11
CA PRO A 27 41.43 12.00 32.54
C PRO A 27 40.24 11.56 33.41
N GLU A 28 39.00 11.71 32.94
CA GLU A 28 37.82 11.24 33.69
C GLU A 28 37.70 9.72 33.75
N PHE A 29 38.40 9.00 32.86
CA PHE A 29 38.42 7.54 32.83
C PHE A 29 39.12 6.93 34.06
N GLU A 30 40.01 7.65 34.74
CA GLU A 30 40.67 7.19 35.99
C GLU A 30 39.65 6.88 37.10
N GLN A 31 38.54 7.59 37.14
CA GLN A 31 37.47 7.43 38.15
C GLN A 31 36.69 6.12 37.99
N TRP A 32 36.79 5.48 36.83
CA TRP A 32 36.06 4.27 36.52
C TRP A 32 36.95 3.01 36.56
N LEU A 33 38.27 3.18 36.76
CA LEU A 33 39.22 2.10 36.79
C LEU A 33 39.28 1.47 38.19
N PRO A 34 39.26 0.12 38.31
CA PRO A 34 39.50 -0.55 39.58
C PRO A 34 40.90 -0.19 40.11
N ASP A 35 41.01 -0.07 41.42
CA ASP A 35 42.27 0.30 42.13
C ASP A 35 43.48 -0.58 41.72
N ALA A 36 43.22 -1.81 41.35
CA ALA A 36 44.26 -2.75 40.88
C ALA A 36 44.87 -2.35 39.53
N VAL A 37 44.17 -1.56 38.71
CA VAL A 37 44.59 -1.15 37.35
C VAL A 37 45.20 0.29 37.37
N LEU A 38 44.91 1.09 38.39
CA LEU A 38 45.39 2.44 38.52
C LEU A 38 46.94 2.57 38.42
N PRO A 39 47.78 1.74 39.10
CA PRO A 39 49.21 1.88 38.98
C PRO A 39 49.74 1.60 37.56
N PHE A 40 49.08 0.68 36.85
CA PHE A 40 49.42 0.37 35.47
C PHE A 40 49.00 1.51 34.53
N TRP A 41 47.83 2.13 34.78
CA TRP A 41 47.36 3.27 34.06
C TRP A 41 48.28 4.50 34.22
N GLN A 42 48.82 4.76 35.41
CA GLN A 42 49.79 5.82 35.65
C GLN A 42 51.08 5.65 34.88
N ILE A 43 51.57 4.39 34.73
CA ILE A 43 52.75 4.09 33.89
C ILE A 43 52.43 4.37 32.42
N VAL A 44 51.26 3.93 31.96
CA VAL A 44 50.75 4.18 30.57
C VAL A 44 50.67 5.71 30.32
N TYR A 45 50.25 6.48 31.31
CA TYR A 45 50.14 7.95 31.22
C TYR A 45 51.46 8.69 31.17
N GLN A 46 52.49 8.13 31.87
CA GLN A 46 53.87 8.66 31.84
C GLN A 46 54.58 8.47 30.48
N PHE A 47 54.23 7.38 29.77
CA PHE A 47 54.85 7.06 28.47
C PHE A 47 53.79 6.95 27.38
N PRO A 48 53.40 8.06 26.77
CA PRO A 48 52.25 8.09 25.83
C PRO A 48 52.32 7.06 24.71
N ILE A 49 53.50 6.83 24.12
CA ILE A 49 53.67 5.88 23.03
C ILE A 49 53.53 4.43 23.54
N VAL A 50 54.08 4.12 24.72
CA VAL A 50 53.96 2.78 25.32
C VAL A 50 52.50 2.53 25.70
N GLY A 51 51.84 3.52 26.27
CA GLY A 51 50.42 3.48 26.57
C GLY A 51 49.53 3.18 25.35
N ALA A 52 49.80 3.90 24.28
CA ALA A 52 49.09 3.69 23.03
C ALA A 52 49.28 2.25 22.49
N LEU A 53 50.49 1.73 22.53
CA LEU A 53 50.77 0.36 22.09
C LEU A 53 50.06 -0.69 22.98
N VAL A 54 50.02 -0.48 24.29
CA VAL A 54 49.33 -1.37 25.21
C VAL A 54 47.82 -1.37 24.96
N ILE A 55 47.22 -0.18 24.82
CA ILE A 55 45.79 -0.06 24.51
C ILE A 55 45.49 -0.75 23.18
N ALA A 56 46.29 -0.51 22.14
CA ALA A 56 46.09 -1.16 20.82
C ALA A 56 46.19 -2.69 20.94
N ALA A 57 47.16 -3.22 21.70
CA ALA A 57 47.35 -4.66 21.93
C ALA A 57 46.14 -5.27 22.69
N VAL A 58 45.67 -4.62 23.75
CA VAL A 58 44.49 -5.06 24.53
C VAL A 58 43.25 -5.11 23.66
N PHE A 59 42.98 -4.08 22.91
CA PHE A 59 41.80 -4.05 22.03
C PHE A 59 41.92 -4.98 20.84
N PHE A 60 43.13 -5.23 20.33
CA PHE A 60 43.40 -6.28 19.35
C PHE A 60 43.07 -7.66 19.89
N LEU A 61 43.55 -7.99 21.10
CA LEU A 61 43.22 -9.26 21.78
C LEU A 61 41.72 -9.36 22.06
N LEU A 62 41.10 -8.28 22.51
CA LEU A 62 39.66 -8.23 22.73
C LEU A 62 38.87 -8.46 21.43
N ALA A 63 39.29 -7.87 20.30
CA ALA A 63 38.68 -8.08 19.00
C ALA A 63 38.81 -9.55 18.54
N LEU A 64 39.96 -10.21 18.81
CA LEU A 64 40.13 -11.64 18.55
C LEU A 64 39.23 -12.51 19.42
N VAL A 65 39.12 -12.17 20.72
CA VAL A 65 38.22 -12.87 21.65
C VAL A 65 36.77 -12.71 21.20
N THR A 66 36.36 -11.49 20.86
CA THR A 66 35.00 -11.19 20.33
C THR A 66 34.73 -12.02 19.09
N ARG A 67 35.69 -12.07 18.15
CA ARG A 67 35.57 -12.88 16.94
C ARG A 67 35.46 -14.37 17.24
N GLY A 68 36.23 -14.87 18.23
CA GLY A 68 36.30 -16.31 18.54
C GLY A 68 35.20 -16.79 19.49
N ALA A 69 34.94 -16.08 20.57
CA ALA A 69 34.02 -16.52 21.63
C ALA A 69 32.55 -16.15 21.33
N VAL A 70 32.29 -14.86 21.04
CA VAL A 70 30.91 -14.36 20.83
C VAL A 70 30.27 -15.06 19.63
N PHE A 71 31.00 -15.16 18.51
CA PHE A 71 30.44 -15.80 17.34
C PHE A 71 30.28 -17.32 17.47
N ARG A 72 31.13 -18.01 18.25
CA ARG A 72 30.90 -19.44 18.54
C ARG A 72 29.63 -19.68 19.36
N VAL A 73 29.30 -18.76 20.27
CA VAL A 73 28.06 -18.83 21.04
C VAL A 73 26.87 -18.55 20.14
N LEU A 74 26.93 -17.51 19.32
CA LEU A 74 25.87 -17.14 18.38
C LEU A 74 25.63 -18.24 17.32
N ASP A 75 26.71 -18.86 16.79
CA ASP A 75 26.59 -19.99 15.85
C ASP A 75 25.86 -21.20 16.49
N ARG A 76 25.98 -21.40 17.82
CA ARG A 76 25.25 -22.46 18.54
C ARG A 76 23.73 -22.12 18.63
N PHE A 77 23.38 -20.85 18.79
CA PHE A 77 21.97 -20.43 18.82
C PHE A 77 21.35 -20.44 17.43
N ALA A 78 22.10 -20.09 16.40
CA ALA A 78 21.62 -20.13 15.00
C ALA A 78 21.39 -21.58 14.54
N GLY A 79 22.16 -22.55 15.01
CA GLY A 79 21.96 -23.96 14.68
C GLY A 79 20.67 -24.60 15.23
N VAL A 80 19.90 -23.87 16.05
CA VAL A 80 18.58 -24.29 16.54
C VAL A 80 17.46 -23.84 15.60
N THR A 81 17.72 -22.85 14.75
CA THR A 81 16.74 -22.29 13.82
C THR A 81 16.88 -22.96 12.44
N THR A 82 15.76 -23.29 11.82
CA THR A 82 15.72 -23.95 10.49
C THR A 82 15.94 -22.99 9.31
N SER A 83 16.25 -21.72 9.59
CA SER A 83 16.38 -20.65 8.59
C SER A 83 17.85 -20.39 8.23
N ASN A 84 18.19 -20.48 6.95
CA ASN A 84 19.51 -20.09 6.42
C ASN A 84 19.82 -18.58 6.56
N LEU A 85 18.82 -17.76 6.89
CA LEU A 85 18.95 -16.30 7.08
C LEU A 85 19.87 -15.97 8.26
N ASP A 86 19.76 -16.71 9.38
CA ASP A 86 20.51 -16.45 10.61
C ASP A 86 22.01 -16.61 10.36
N ASP A 87 22.39 -17.62 9.59
CA ASP A 87 23.79 -17.85 9.21
C ASP A 87 24.37 -16.72 8.37
N HIS A 88 23.61 -16.20 7.41
CA HIS A 88 24.03 -15.07 6.57
C HIS A 88 24.18 -13.78 7.37
N ILE A 89 23.26 -13.51 8.29
CA ILE A 89 23.32 -12.36 9.18
C ILE A 89 24.54 -12.43 10.08
N LEU A 90 24.77 -13.58 10.72
CA LEU A 90 25.91 -13.78 11.59
C LEU A 90 27.25 -13.64 10.85
N GLN A 91 27.37 -14.21 9.65
CA GLN A 91 28.55 -14.06 8.81
C GLN A 91 28.78 -12.61 8.38
N ALA A 92 27.71 -11.87 8.06
CA ALA A 92 27.79 -10.47 7.69
C ALA A 92 28.28 -9.59 8.85
N LEU A 93 27.84 -9.89 10.10
CA LEU A 93 28.18 -9.13 11.31
C LEU A 93 29.59 -9.42 11.88
N ARG A 94 30.19 -10.55 11.57
CA ARG A 94 31.52 -10.90 12.06
C ARG A 94 32.60 -9.87 11.78
N LYS A 95 32.62 -9.33 10.55
CA LYS A 95 33.61 -8.34 10.13
C LYS A 95 33.41 -6.98 10.81
N PRO A 96 32.21 -6.36 10.76
CA PRO A 96 32.01 -5.03 11.34
C PRO A 96 32.20 -5.05 12.88
N VAL A 97 31.77 -6.09 13.59
CA VAL A 97 31.99 -6.18 15.04
C VAL A 97 33.47 -6.24 15.36
N PHE A 98 34.23 -7.11 14.69
CA PHE A 98 35.71 -7.16 14.85
C PHE A 98 36.36 -5.82 14.52
N THR A 99 35.96 -5.21 13.38
CA THR A 99 36.48 -3.91 12.93
C THR A 99 36.17 -2.82 13.94
N THR A 100 34.96 -2.80 14.49
CA THR A 100 34.54 -1.78 15.48
C THR A 100 35.40 -1.90 16.75
N VAL A 101 35.53 -3.08 17.32
CA VAL A 101 36.34 -3.29 18.54
C VAL A 101 37.80 -2.87 18.30
N LEU A 102 38.39 -3.34 17.18
CA LEU A 102 39.78 -3.03 16.84
C LEU A 102 40.01 -1.55 16.60
N PHE A 103 39.20 -0.93 15.74
CA PHE A 103 39.41 0.47 15.35
C PHE A 103 38.99 1.44 16.46
N PHE A 104 38.00 1.07 17.29
CA PHE A 104 37.70 1.84 18.50
C PHE A 104 38.90 1.84 19.47
N GLY A 105 39.53 0.66 19.68
CA GLY A 105 40.74 0.59 20.45
C GLY A 105 41.91 1.39 19.86
N LEU A 106 42.06 1.38 18.53
CA LEU A 106 43.05 2.21 17.84
C LEU A 106 42.74 3.71 17.98
N THR A 107 41.49 4.13 17.97
CA THR A 107 41.10 5.52 18.24
C THR A 107 41.53 5.95 19.64
N LEU A 108 41.29 5.11 20.64
CA LEU A 108 41.76 5.38 22.02
C LEU A 108 43.29 5.40 22.10
N ALA A 109 43.97 4.49 21.40
CA ALA A 109 45.41 4.46 21.34
C ALA A 109 46.01 5.73 20.70
N VAL A 110 45.43 6.23 19.62
CA VAL A 110 45.84 7.49 19.00
C VAL A 110 45.67 8.66 19.96
N GLY A 111 44.53 8.70 20.71
CA GLY A 111 44.30 9.70 21.76
C GLY A 111 45.37 9.62 22.88
N ALA A 112 45.67 8.42 23.35
CA ALA A 112 46.69 8.20 24.40
C ALA A 112 48.12 8.56 23.93
N ALA A 113 48.43 8.40 22.63
CA ALA A 113 49.73 8.74 22.05
C ALA A 113 50.05 10.25 22.06
N ARG A 114 49.03 11.12 22.27
CA ARG A 114 49.19 12.59 22.32
C ARG A 114 49.96 13.15 21.14
N LEU A 115 49.64 12.71 19.93
CA LEU A 115 50.31 13.16 18.72
C LEU A 115 50.08 14.67 18.51
N PRO A 116 51.13 15.46 18.24
CA PRO A 116 51.04 16.90 18.23
C PRO A 116 50.25 17.44 17.01
N VAL A 117 50.09 16.68 15.94
CA VAL A 117 49.38 17.08 14.70
C VAL A 117 48.81 15.84 14.05
N GLY A 118 47.58 15.94 13.54
CA GLY A 118 46.99 14.91 12.67
C GLY A 118 46.23 13.79 13.39
N SER A 119 46.16 13.81 14.72
CA SER A 119 45.36 12.83 15.47
C SER A 119 43.89 12.79 15.05
N GLU A 120 43.29 13.94 14.81
CA GLU A 120 41.88 14.04 14.36
C GLU A 120 41.65 13.37 13.02
N ILE A 121 42.57 13.60 12.05
CA ILE A 121 42.47 12.96 10.72
C ILE A 121 42.53 11.44 10.86
N ILE A 122 43.45 10.94 11.70
CA ILE A 122 43.58 9.49 11.93
C ILE A 122 42.31 8.94 12.58
N VAL A 123 41.78 9.58 13.61
CA VAL A 123 40.55 9.20 14.29
C VAL A 123 39.37 9.18 13.30
N ASN A 124 39.21 10.24 12.49
CA ASN A 124 38.15 10.34 11.50
C ASN A 124 38.27 9.27 10.43
N LEU A 125 39.49 8.91 10.00
CA LEU A 125 39.74 7.80 9.07
C LEU A 125 39.34 6.46 9.71
N LEU A 126 39.74 6.19 10.95
CA LEU A 126 39.39 4.96 11.67
C LEU A 126 37.89 4.82 11.85
N ALA A 127 37.23 5.92 12.27
CA ALA A 127 35.77 5.96 12.40
C ALA A 127 35.07 5.74 11.04
N SER A 128 35.61 6.34 9.96
CA SER A 128 35.08 6.12 8.60
C SER A 128 35.16 4.66 8.15
N VAL A 129 36.25 3.96 8.52
CA VAL A 129 36.38 2.51 8.24
C VAL A 129 35.35 1.69 9.01
N ILE A 130 35.05 2.05 10.26
CA ILE A 130 33.98 1.42 11.03
C ILE A 130 32.65 1.58 10.31
N VAL A 131 32.28 2.81 9.94
CA VAL A 131 31.03 3.10 9.20
C VAL A 131 30.96 2.31 7.90
N ALA A 132 32.02 2.33 7.09
CA ALA A 132 32.08 1.61 5.83
C ALA A 132 31.95 0.08 6.03
N SER A 133 32.49 -0.45 7.13
CA SER A 133 32.36 -1.87 7.49
C SER A 133 30.91 -2.24 7.82
N TRP A 134 30.21 -1.40 8.61
CA TRP A 134 28.79 -1.57 8.91
C TRP A 134 27.89 -1.40 7.67
N MET A 135 28.14 -0.39 6.84
CA MET A 135 27.39 -0.22 5.58
C MET A 135 27.50 -1.48 4.71
N ARG A 136 28.72 -2.03 4.56
CA ARG A 136 28.92 -3.29 3.81
C ARG A 136 28.19 -4.47 4.44
N ALA A 137 28.14 -4.55 5.76
CA ALA A 137 27.43 -5.62 6.46
C ALA A 137 25.92 -5.53 6.23
N ILE A 138 25.34 -4.33 6.40
CA ILE A 138 23.91 -4.09 6.19
C ILE A 138 23.53 -4.39 4.73
N LEU A 139 24.36 -3.97 3.75
CA LEU A 139 24.17 -4.31 2.34
C LEU A 139 24.18 -5.82 2.08
N ARG A 140 25.06 -6.58 2.76
CA ARG A 140 25.09 -8.05 2.63
C ARG A 140 23.85 -8.70 3.25
N VAL A 141 23.44 -8.24 4.43
CA VAL A 141 22.23 -8.72 5.09
C VAL A 141 21.02 -8.43 4.21
N SER A 142 20.90 -7.21 3.68
CA SER A 142 19.82 -6.84 2.76
C SER A 142 19.76 -7.77 1.55
N ASN A 143 20.90 -7.98 0.87
CA ASN A 143 20.96 -8.88 -0.27
C ASN A 143 20.59 -10.34 0.09
N ALA A 144 20.99 -10.83 1.28
CA ALA A 144 20.64 -12.16 1.74
C ALA A 144 19.13 -12.27 2.04
N THR A 145 18.56 -11.27 2.72
CA THR A 145 17.13 -11.22 3.02
C THR A 145 16.29 -11.21 1.74
N VAL A 146 16.69 -10.40 0.76
CA VAL A 146 16.00 -10.31 -0.53
C VAL A 146 16.01 -11.67 -1.25
N ARG A 147 17.14 -12.38 -1.28
CA ARG A 147 17.24 -13.72 -1.90
C ARG A 147 16.35 -14.76 -1.22
N VAL A 148 16.30 -14.75 0.11
CA VAL A 148 15.44 -15.69 0.85
C VAL A 148 13.96 -15.39 0.62
N LEU A 149 13.59 -14.12 0.44
CA LEU A 149 12.23 -13.74 0.06
C LEU A 149 11.87 -14.18 -1.36
N GLU A 150 12.85 -14.18 -2.29
CA GLU A 150 12.67 -14.70 -3.65
C GLU A 150 12.45 -16.22 -3.68
N GLU A 151 13.12 -16.97 -2.80
CA GLU A 151 13.06 -18.44 -2.76
C GLU A 151 11.78 -18.96 -2.07
N ASN A 152 11.11 -18.15 -1.25
CA ASN A 152 9.90 -18.53 -0.54
C ASN A 152 8.63 -18.17 -1.34
N GLU A 153 8.07 -19.12 -2.06
CA GLU A 153 6.81 -19.00 -2.82
C GLU A 153 5.58 -18.60 -1.96
N GLY A 154 5.69 -18.63 -0.63
CA GLY A 154 4.60 -18.31 0.30
C GLY A 154 4.29 -16.81 0.46
N PHE A 155 5.17 -15.92 0.03
CA PHE A 155 4.95 -14.47 0.10
C PHE A 155 4.49 -13.90 -1.26
N SER A 156 3.21 -14.05 -1.56
CA SER A 156 2.58 -13.51 -2.79
C SER A 156 2.64 -11.98 -2.92
N ILE A 157 3.09 -11.27 -1.88
CA ILE A 157 3.21 -9.80 -1.84
C ILE A 157 4.46 -9.32 -2.60
N VAL A 158 5.52 -10.13 -2.62
CA VAL A 158 6.79 -9.81 -3.27
C VAL A 158 6.95 -10.69 -4.52
N GLU A 159 6.34 -10.27 -5.62
CA GLU A 159 6.64 -10.90 -6.91
C GLU A 159 8.11 -10.66 -7.27
N ALA A 160 8.77 -11.63 -7.91
CA ALA A 160 10.15 -11.52 -8.38
C ALA A 160 10.43 -10.24 -9.20
N ARG A 161 9.38 -9.65 -9.79
CA ARG A 161 9.45 -8.40 -10.54
C ARG A 161 9.63 -7.14 -9.67
N THR A 162 9.20 -7.16 -8.41
CA THR A 162 9.26 -5.99 -7.50
C THR A 162 10.51 -6.00 -6.61
N VAL A 163 11.17 -7.13 -6.47
CA VAL A 163 12.39 -7.30 -5.68
C VAL A 163 13.48 -6.26 -6.00
N PRO A 164 13.80 -5.96 -7.28
CA PRO A 164 14.84 -4.97 -7.59
C PRO A 164 14.53 -3.57 -7.08
N LEU A 165 13.26 -3.19 -6.95
CA LEU A 165 12.86 -1.87 -6.43
C LEU A 165 13.10 -1.79 -4.92
N PHE A 166 12.77 -2.83 -4.16
CA PHE A 166 13.06 -2.90 -2.73
C PHE A 166 14.56 -2.89 -2.47
N ASP A 167 15.33 -3.67 -3.22
CA ASP A 167 16.77 -3.73 -3.12
C ASP A 167 17.43 -2.36 -3.38
N LEU A 168 17.01 -1.68 -4.45
CA LEU A 168 17.48 -0.33 -4.77
C LEU A 168 17.15 0.67 -3.65
N THR A 169 15.91 0.64 -3.13
CA THR A 169 15.45 1.56 -2.08
C THR A 169 16.24 1.37 -0.79
N ILE A 170 16.47 0.13 -0.37
CA ILE A 170 17.26 -0.19 0.82
C ILE A 170 18.71 0.26 0.64
N LYS A 171 19.33 -0.03 -0.50
CA LYS A 171 20.71 0.40 -0.81
C LYS A 171 20.85 1.91 -0.80
N LEU A 172 19.90 2.62 -1.39
CA LEU A 172 19.88 4.08 -1.37
C LEU A 172 19.78 4.61 0.06
N GLY A 173 18.89 4.06 0.89
CA GLY A 173 18.76 4.41 2.30
C GLY A 173 20.06 4.20 3.09
N ILE A 174 20.74 3.07 2.89
CA ILE A 174 22.02 2.77 3.55
C ILE A 174 23.09 3.78 3.14
N ILE A 175 23.18 4.14 1.85
CA ILE A 175 24.14 5.13 1.35
C ILE A 175 23.83 6.50 1.93
N LEU A 176 22.56 6.91 1.98
CA LEU A 176 22.14 8.19 2.54
C LEU A 176 22.49 8.31 4.03
N VAL A 177 22.14 7.31 4.83
CA VAL A 177 22.46 7.28 6.27
C VAL A 177 23.97 7.22 6.50
N GLY A 178 24.66 6.37 5.74
CA GLY A 178 26.11 6.24 5.85
C GLY A 178 26.86 7.52 5.49
N SER A 179 26.46 8.22 4.43
CA SER A 179 27.06 9.50 4.06
C SER A 179 26.77 10.59 5.09
N TYR A 180 25.57 10.64 5.66
CA TYR A 180 25.24 11.54 6.76
C TYR A 180 26.15 11.34 7.97
N VAL A 181 26.37 10.08 8.40
CA VAL A 181 27.26 9.78 9.52
C VAL A 181 28.72 10.16 9.19
N LEU A 182 29.16 9.92 7.95
CA LEU A 182 30.50 10.33 7.51
C LEU A 182 30.67 11.86 7.57
N LEU A 183 29.68 12.65 7.15
CA LEU A 183 29.73 14.11 7.24
C LEU A 183 29.94 14.56 8.70
N ILE A 184 29.21 13.97 9.65
CA ILE A 184 29.34 14.27 11.08
C ILE A 184 30.76 13.92 11.57
N ILE A 185 31.30 12.76 11.22
CA ILE A 185 32.64 12.33 11.63
C ILE A 185 33.71 13.33 11.14
N TRP A 186 33.55 13.88 9.95
CA TRP A 186 34.49 14.85 9.38
C TRP A 186 34.21 16.30 9.79
N GLY A 187 33.27 16.52 10.73
CA GLY A 187 32.90 17.87 11.21
C GLY A 187 32.22 18.73 10.14
N VAL A 188 31.76 18.12 9.06
CA VAL A 188 31.04 18.85 8.00
C VAL A 188 29.58 19.02 8.44
N ASN A 189 29.10 20.27 8.42
CA ASN A 189 27.71 20.54 8.78
C ASN A 189 26.73 19.88 7.80
N PRO A 190 25.92 18.90 8.25
CA PRO A 190 25.04 18.13 7.38
C PRO A 190 23.74 18.86 7.02
N VAL A 191 23.49 20.07 7.55
CA VAL A 191 22.22 20.79 7.37
C VAL A 191 21.93 21.06 5.90
N GLY A 192 22.91 21.53 5.13
CA GLY A 192 22.75 21.76 3.69
C GLY A 192 22.48 20.48 2.91
N TRP A 193 23.13 19.37 3.32
CA TRP A 193 22.89 18.05 2.73
C TRP A 193 21.49 17.52 3.06
N LEU A 194 21.03 17.67 4.33
CA LEU A 194 19.67 17.31 4.75
C LEU A 194 18.61 18.13 4.05
N ALA A 195 18.82 19.43 3.90
CA ALA A 195 17.92 20.31 3.16
C ALA A 195 17.76 19.86 1.70
N SER A 196 18.88 19.57 1.03
CA SER A 196 18.88 19.05 -0.36
C SER A 196 18.19 17.70 -0.46
N ALA A 197 18.50 16.78 0.46
CA ALA A 197 17.84 15.47 0.55
C ALA A 197 16.33 15.60 0.82
N GLY A 198 15.92 16.58 1.63
CA GLY A 198 14.54 16.91 1.92
C GLY A 198 13.77 17.34 0.67
N ILE A 199 14.36 18.24 -0.14
CA ILE A 199 13.76 18.69 -1.41
C ILE A 199 13.57 17.51 -2.36
N VAL A 200 14.61 16.66 -2.52
CA VAL A 200 14.53 15.44 -3.32
C VAL A 200 13.46 14.49 -2.77
N GLY A 201 13.40 14.34 -1.43
CA GLY A 201 12.38 13.51 -0.76
C GLY A 201 10.96 13.97 -1.04
N ILE A 202 10.71 15.28 -1.03
CA ILE A 202 9.41 15.87 -1.39
C ILE A 202 9.07 15.53 -2.86
N ALA A 203 10.02 15.73 -3.77
CA ALA A 203 9.81 15.42 -5.20
C ALA A 203 9.48 13.95 -5.43
N VAL A 204 10.23 13.03 -4.78
CA VAL A 204 9.97 11.58 -4.81
C VAL A 204 8.63 11.25 -4.16
N GLY A 205 8.28 11.90 -3.05
CA GLY A 205 7.00 11.72 -2.36
C GLY A 205 5.81 12.08 -3.26
N PHE A 206 5.91 13.22 -3.97
CA PHE A 206 4.88 13.60 -4.95
C PHE A 206 4.79 12.60 -6.13
N ALA A 207 5.93 12.13 -6.63
CA ALA A 207 5.93 11.12 -7.69
C ALA A 207 5.35 9.77 -7.24
N ALA A 208 5.51 9.40 -5.98
CA ALA A 208 5.01 8.15 -5.41
C ALA A 208 3.56 8.24 -4.86
N LYS A 209 2.96 9.44 -4.80
CA LYS A 209 1.67 9.71 -4.16
C LYS A 209 0.57 8.75 -4.60
N ASP A 210 0.39 8.58 -5.91
CA ASP A 210 -0.69 7.76 -6.45
C ASP A 210 -0.47 6.27 -6.18
N THR A 211 0.78 5.82 -6.18
CA THR A 211 1.13 4.44 -5.82
C THR A 211 0.79 4.17 -4.35
N LEU A 212 1.16 5.09 -3.47
CA LEU A 212 0.88 5.01 -2.03
C LEU A 212 -0.64 5.05 -1.78
N ALA A 213 -1.37 5.94 -2.45
CA ALA A 213 -2.81 6.04 -2.35
C ALA A 213 -3.49 4.71 -2.71
N ASN A 214 -3.06 4.06 -3.80
CA ASN A 214 -3.60 2.76 -4.20
C ASN A 214 -3.31 1.65 -3.19
N LEU A 215 -2.11 1.64 -2.57
CA LEU A 215 -1.75 0.68 -1.53
C LEU A 215 -2.61 0.85 -0.28
N PHE A 216 -2.74 2.08 0.22
CA PHE A 216 -3.60 2.36 1.38
C PHE A 216 -5.06 2.05 1.09
N SER A 217 -5.56 2.42 -0.10
CA SER A 217 -6.92 2.08 -0.51
C SER A 217 -7.13 0.56 -0.55
N GLY A 218 -6.17 -0.20 -1.06
CA GLY A 218 -6.23 -1.66 -1.04
C GLY A 218 -6.29 -2.23 0.37
N PHE A 219 -5.49 -1.69 1.29
CA PHE A 219 -5.54 -2.06 2.70
C PHE A 219 -6.93 -1.79 3.32
N PHE A 220 -7.50 -0.61 3.10
CA PHE A 220 -8.83 -0.26 3.62
C PHE A 220 -9.93 -1.10 2.98
N ILE A 221 -9.86 -1.40 1.69
CA ILE A 221 -10.82 -2.30 1.02
C ILE A 221 -10.82 -3.67 1.69
N VAL A 222 -9.66 -4.20 2.06
CA VAL A 222 -9.57 -5.49 2.76
C VAL A 222 -10.04 -5.39 4.21
N ALA A 223 -9.70 -4.29 4.92
CA ALA A 223 -10.03 -4.09 6.32
C ALA A 223 -11.53 -3.85 6.54
N ASP A 224 -12.15 -2.96 5.75
CA ASP A 224 -13.56 -2.60 5.87
C ASP A 224 -14.48 -3.55 5.09
N ALA A 225 -13.91 -4.27 4.12
CA ALA A 225 -14.58 -5.25 3.28
C ALA A 225 -15.92 -4.76 2.70
N PRO A 226 -15.99 -3.60 1.99
CA PRO A 226 -17.21 -3.11 1.37
C PRO A 226 -17.74 -4.09 0.31
N TYR A 227 -16.87 -4.92 -0.20
CA TYR A 227 -17.16 -6.08 -1.05
C TYR A 227 -16.10 -7.16 -0.82
N LYS A 228 -16.41 -8.39 -1.21
CA LYS A 228 -15.55 -9.57 -1.10
C LYS A 228 -15.33 -10.20 -2.47
N ILE A 229 -14.31 -11.06 -2.56
CA ILE A 229 -14.13 -11.89 -3.77
C ILE A 229 -15.39 -12.75 -3.95
N GLY A 230 -15.95 -12.71 -5.16
CA GLY A 230 -17.21 -13.37 -5.50
C GLY A 230 -18.41 -12.44 -5.52
N ASP A 231 -18.38 -11.28 -4.86
CA ASP A 231 -19.47 -10.31 -4.88
C ASP A 231 -19.65 -9.70 -6.28
N TYR A 232 -20.89 -9.36 -6.60
CA TYR A 232 -21.24 -8.66 -7.83
C TYR A 232 -21.44 -7.18 -7.53
N VAL A 233 -20.56 -6.36 -8.10
CA VAL A 233 -20.53 -4.91 -7.81
C VAL A 233 -20.80 -4.10 -9.07
N ASN A 234 -21.36 -2.90 -8.85
CA ASN A 234 -21.58 -1.90 -9.87
C ASN A 234 -21.01 -0.57 -9.36
N LEU A 235 -20.08 0.01 -10.12
CA LEU A 235 -19.45 1.29 -9.82
C LEU A 235 -20.21 2.42 -10.49
N ASP A 236 -20.08 3.63 -9.95
CA ASP A 236 -20.69 4.83 -10.51
C ASP A 236 -20.12 5.22 -11.89
N SER A 237 -18.90 4.80 -12.18
CA SER A 237 -18.26 4.91 -13.51
C SER A 237 -18.89 3.99 -14.57
N GLY A 238 -19.76 3.06 -14.15
CA GLY A 238 -20.52 2.16 -15.03
C GLY A 238 -19.97 0.75 -15.15
N GLU A 239 -18.77 0.47 -14.64
CA GLU A 239 -18.21 -0.88 -14.61
C GLU A 239 -19.03 -1.75 -13.66
N ARG A 240 -19.43 -2.91 -14.17
CA ARG A 240 -20.26 -3.86 -13.46
C ARG A 240 -19.75 -5.27 -13.68
N GLY A 241 -19.49 -5.99 -12.60
CA GLY A 241 -18.96 -7.34 -12.69
C GLY A 241 -18.80 -8.05 -11.35
N LYS A 242 -18.38 -9.32 -11.44
CA LYS A 242 -18.04 -10.12 -10.26
C LYS A 242 -16.61 -9.85 -9.85
N VAL A 243 -16.37 -9.60 -8.58
CA VAL A 243 -15.03 -9.43 -8.03
C VAL A 243 -14.26 -10.75 -8.15
N SER A 244 -13.27 -10.80 -9.04
CA SER A 244 -12.44 -11.98 -9.27
C SER A 244 -11.23 -12.02 -8.35
N ALA A 245 -10.63 -10.86 -8.06
CA ALA A 245 -9.49 -10.74 -7.16
C ALA A 245 -9.39 -9.34 -6.55
N ILE A 246 -8.90 -9.28 -5.32
CA ILE A 246 -8.55 -8.03 -4.63
C ILE A 246 -7.05 -8.09 -4.38
N GLY A 247 -6.30 -7.29 -5.14
CA GLY A 247 -4.86 -7.16 -5.00
C GLY A 247 -4.47 -5.96 -4.14
N LEU A 248 -3.19 -5.84 -3.86
CA LEU A 248 -2.64 -4.75 -3.05
C LEU A 248 -2.88 -3.37 -3.67
N ARG A 249 -2.78 -3.26 -5.00
CA ARG A 249 -2.88 -2.00 -5.76
C ARG A 249 -4.15 -1.89 -6.59
N SER A 250 -4.77 -2.99 -6.96
CA SER A 250 -5.91 -3.02 -7.88
C SER A 250 -6.87 -4.15 -7.56
N THR A 251 -8.14 -3.93 -7.83
CA THR A 251 -9.20 -4.94 -7.80
C THR A 251 -9.56 -5.32 -9.22
N ARG A 252 -9.88 -6.59 -9.45
CA ARG A 252 -10.27 -7.14 -10.74
C ARG A 252 -11.75 -7.50 -10.73
N LEU A 253 -12.44 -7.09 -11.76
CA LEU A 253 -13.84 -7.42 -11.98
C LEU A 253 -13.97 -8.26 -13.27
N LEU A 254 -14.71 -9.35 -13.21
CA LEU A 254 -15.09 -10.13 -14.37
C LEU A 254 -16.50 -9.71 -14.80
N THR A 255 -16.62 -9.18 -16.02
CA THR A 255 -17.90 -8.77 -16.59
C THR A 255 -18.71 -9.99 -17.09
N ARG A 256 -19.94 -9.74 -17.54
CA ARG A 256 -20.77 -10.79 -18.16
C ARG A 256 -20.28 -11.24 -19.55
N ASP A 257 -19.45 -10.42 -20.17
CA ASP A 257 -18.87 -10.72 -21.49
C ASP A 257 -17.50 -11.41 -21.35
N ASP A 258 -17.21 -11.99 -20.16
CA ASP A 258 -15.96 -12.68 -19.81
C ASP A 258 -14.72 -11.76 -19.93
N VAL A 259 -14.90 -10.44 -19.83
CA VAL A 259 -13.81 -9.46 -19.86
C VAL A 259 -13.39 -9.14 -18.45
N GLU A 260 -12.08 -9.27 -18.15
CA GLU A 260 -11.50 -8.83 -16.88
C GLU A 260 -11.15 -7.35 -16.94
N ILE A 261 -11.75 -6.58 -16.04
CA ILE A 261 -11.44 -5.15 -15.83
C ILE A 261 -10.57 -5.03 -14.59
N THR A 262 -9.40 -4.43 -14.75
CA THR A 262 -8.50 -4.12 -13.63
C THR A 262 -8.64 -2.65 -13.25
N ILE A 263 -9.08 -2.38 -12.03
CA ILE A 263 -9.34 -1.02 -11.53
C ILE A 263 -8.38 -0.72 -10.38
N PRO A 264 -7.64 0.41 -10.41
CA PRO A 264 -6.79 0.83 -9.30
C PRO A 264 -7.62 1.02 -8.02
N ASN A 265 -7.13 0.54 -6.89
CA ASN A 265 -7.85 0.60 -5.62
C ASN A 265 -8.19 2.03 -5.18
N GLY A 266 -7.33 3.00 -5.51
CA GLY A 266 -7.58 4.42 -5.23
C GLY A 266 -8.79 4.97 -5.99
N VAL A 267 -9.09 4.45 -7.17
CA VAL A 267 -10.31 4.82 -7.93
C VAL A 267 -11.53 4.23 -7.24
N ILE A 268 -11.49 2.94 -6.92
CA ILE A 268 -12.60 2.24 -6.25
C ILE A 268 -12.90 2.84 -4.88
N ALA A 269 -11.87 3.14 -4.08
CA ALA A 269 -12.06 3.69 -2.73
C ALA A 269 -12.75 5.06 -2.72
N ASN A 270 -12.65 5.82 -3.81
CA ASN A 270 -13.32 7.11 -3.97
C ASN A 270 -14.65 7.03 -4.73
N ALA A 271 -14.98 5.86 -5.30
CA ALA A 271 -16.20 5.66 -6.07
C ALA A 271 -17.36 5.25 -5.17
N LYS A 272 -18.59 5.54 -5.63
CA LYS A 272 -19.77 4.93 -5.05
C LYS A 272 -19.87 3.48 -5.51
N ILE A 273 -19.87 2.56 -4.55
CA ILE A 273 -19.95 1.12 -4.79
C ILE A 273 -21.37 0.65 -4.47
N VAL A 274 -22.02 0.05 -5.45
CA VAL A 274 -23.27 -0.67 -5.25
C VAL A 274 -22.95 -2.16 -5.24
N ASN A 275 -22.89 -2.77 -4.05
CA ASN A 275 -22.72 -4.21 -3.92
C ASN A 275 -24.07 -4.88 -4.04
N GLU A 276 -24.29 -5.62 -5.13
CA GLU A 276 -25.57 -6.26 -5.43
C GLU A 276 -25.74 -7.63 -4.73
N SER A 277 -24.63 -8.22 -4.20
CA SER A 277 -24.65 -9.54 -3.55
C SER A 277 -24.15 -9.56 -2.11
N GLY A 278 -23.49 -8.46 -1.65
CA GLY A 278 -22.87 -8.40 -0.33
C GLY A 278 -23.71 -7.70 0.77
N GLY A 279 -24.97 -7.39 0.50
CA GLY A 279 -25.87 -6.74 1.48
C GLY A 279 -26.40 -7.70 2.56
N PRO A 280 -27.19 -7.18 3.50
CA PRO A 280 -27.83 -8.02 4.55
C PRO A 280 -28.83 -9.01 3.97
N PHE A 281 -29.29 -8.78 2.73
CA PHE A 281 -30.15 -9.69 1.98
C PHE A 281 -29.43 -10.12 0.71
N LEU A 282 -29.24 -11.41 0.53
CA LEU A 282 -28.58 -11.97 -0.66
C LEU A 282 -29.45 -11.81 -1.92
N LYS A 283 -30.77 -11.67 -1.74
CA LYS A 283 -31.73 -11.57 -2.84
C LYS A 283 -31.85 -10.14 -3.35
N ILE A 284 -31.74 -9.98 -4.65
CA ILE A 284 -31.98 -8.68 -5.30
C ILE A 284 -33.37 -8.64 -5.94
N ARG A 285 -33.99 -7.48 -5.90
CA ARG A 285 -35.28 -7.23 -6.56
C ARG A 285 -35.05 -6.77 -7.99
N SER A 286 -35.64 -7.49 -8.94
CA SER A 286 -35.71 -7.08 -10.35
C SER A 286 -37.15 -6.64 -10.70
N ARG A 287 -37.29 -5.82 -11.75
CA ARG A 287 -38.59 -5.36 -12.27
C ARG A 287 -38.71 -5.77 -13.73
N VAL A 288 -39.90 -6.22 -14.08
CA VAL A 288 -40.31 -6.41 -15.47
C VAL A 288 -41.49 -5.47 -15.71
N SER A 289 -41.27 -4.38 -16.43
CA SER A 289 -42.29 -3.42 -16.79
C SER A 289 -43.01 -3.86 -18.03
N VAL A 290 -44.32 -3.80 -18.03
CA VAL A 290 -45.22 -4.15 -19.16
C VAL A 290 -46.37 -3.16 -19.22
N GLY A 291 -46.80 -2.81 -20.43
CA GLY A 291 -47.99 -1.98 -20.70
C GLY A 291 -49.13 -2.80 -21.31
N VAL A 292 -50.34 -2.60 -20.86
CA VAL A 292 -51.57 -3.18 -21.44
C VAL A 292 -52.52 -2.09 -21.90
N ALA A 293 -53.42 -2.42 -22.84
CA ALA A 293 -54.35 -1.43 -23.39
C ALA A 293 -55.31 -0.90 -22.34
N TYR A 294 -55.73 0.34 -22.49
CA TYR A 294 -56.86 0.89 -21.73
C TYR A 294 -58.13 0.09 -22.02
N GLY A 295 -58.87 -0.21 -20.95
CA GLY A 295 -60.03 -1.11 -20.99
C GLY A 295 -59.73 -2.57 -20.61
N SER A 296 -58.49 -2.93 -20.45
CA SER A 296 -58.11 -4.25 -19.86
C SER A 296 -58.54 -4.34 -18.40
N ASP A 297 -58.97 -5.53 -17.97
CA ASP A 297 -59.25 -5.82 -16.54
C ASP A 297 -57.94 -5.79 -15.75
N VAL A 298 -57.77 -4.81 -14.86
CA VAL A 298 -56.57 -4.59 -14.08
C VAL A 298 -56.30 -5.71 -13.07
N ASP A 299 -57.35 -6.36 -12.56
CA ASP A 299 -57.23 -7.46 -11.63
C ASP A 299 -56.79 -8.74 -12.33
N GLU A 300 -57.35 -9.02 -13.51
CA GLU A 300 -56.90 -10.13 -14.37
C GLU A 300 -55.44 -9.98 -14.80
N VAL A 301 -55.04 -8.79 -15.25
CA VAL A 301 -53.65 -8.49 -15.62
C VAL A 301 -52.71 -8.73 -14.44
N ALA A 302 -53.09 -8.26 -13.23
CA ALA A 302 -52.28 -8.44 -12.05
C ALA A 302 -52.18 -9.91 -11.63
N GLU A 303 -53.21 -10.72 -11.81
CA GLU A 303 -53.22 -12.15 -11.53
C GLU A 303 -52.33 -12.93 -12.52
N VAL A 304 -52.44 -12.62 -13.81
CA VAL A 304 -51.61 -13.24 -14.87
C VAL A 304 -50.13 -12.94 -14.64
N LEU A 305 -49.78 -11.69 -14.40
CA LEU A 305 -48.42 -11.29 -14.14
C LEU A 305 -47.85 -11.99 -12.87
N ARG A 306 -48.66 -12.10 -11.80
CA ARG A 306 -48.24 -12.80 -10.58
C ARG A 306 -48.04 -14.28 -10.83
N SER A 307 -48.96 -14.95 -11.54
CA SER A 307 -48.87 -16.37 -11.86
C SER A 307 -47.64 -16.71 -12.68
N VAL A 308 -47.27 -15.83 -13.65
CA VAL A 308 -46.03 -15.98 -14.43
C VAL A 308 -44.80 -15.85 -13.51
N GLY A 309 -44.80 -14.88 -12.59
CA GLY A 309 -43.71 -14.71 -11.64
C GLY A 309 -43.55 -15.89 -10.68
N ASP A 310 -44.68 -16.43 -10.18
CA ASP A 310 -44.70 -17.58 -9.24
C ASP A 310 -44.32 -18.91 -9.94
N ALA A 311 -44.62 -19.04 -11.24
CA ALA A 311 -44.31 -20.25 -12.00
C ALA A 311 -42.83 -20.36 -12.43
N HIS A 312 -42.08 -19.28 -12.38
CA HIS A 312 -40.69 -19.27 -12.82
C HIS A 312 -39.75 -19.89 -11.76
N THR A 313 -39.01 -20.92 -12.11
CA THR A 313 -38.22 -21.74 -11.18
C THR A 313 -37.10 -21.00 -10.45
N GLU A 314 -36.55 -19.94 -11.06
CA GLU A 314 -35.43 -19.16 -10.51
C GLU A 314 -35.87 -17.85 -9.84
N VAL A 315 -37.17 -17.61 -9.79
CA VAL A 315 -37.74 -16.55 -8.97
C VAL A 315 -37.90 -17.05 -7.54
N CYS A 316 -37.41 -16.29 -6.57
CA CYS A 316 -37.52 -16.67 -5.16
C CYS A 316 -38.97 -16.79 -4.73
N ALA A 317 -39.33 -17.87 -4.06
CA ALA A 317 -40.66 -18.03 -3.44
C ALA A 317 -40.92 -17.01 -2.34
N HIS A 318 -39.91 -16.54 -1.66
CA HIS A 318 -40.02 -15.51 -0.63
C HIS A 318 -38.92 -14.45 -0.80
N PRO A 319 -39.26 -13.14 -0.89
CA PRO A 319 -40.63 -12.59 -0.94
C PRO A 319 -41.37 -12.99 -2.21
N HIS A 320 -42.68 -13.21 -2.12
CA HIS A 320 -43.51 -13.50 -3.29
C HIS A 320 -43.45 -12.40 -4.34
N PRO A 321 -43.58 -12.73 -5.64
CA PRO A 321 -43.76 -11.77 -6.71
C PRO A 321 -44.89 -10.78 -6.42
N ARG A 322 -44.63 -9.51 -6.73
CA ARG A 322 -45.60 -8.42 -6.49
C ARG A 322 -45.87 -7.69 -7.77
N VAL A 323 -47.13 -7.43 -8.06
CA VAL A 323 -47.58 -6.63 -9.19
C VAL A 323 -48.04 -5.26 -8.71
N ARG A 324 -47.70 -4.23 -9.42
CA ARG A 324 -48.16 -2.85 -9.17
C ARG A 324 -48.51 -2.19 -10.47
N LEU A 325 -49.70 -1.61 -10.55
CA LEU A 325 -50.01 -0.56 -11.52
C LEU A 325 -49.21 0.68 -11.14
N ARG A 326 -48.41 1.18 -12.06
CA ARG A 326 -47.46 2.27 -11.81
C ARG A 326 -47.97 3.60 -12.27
N ASP A 327 -48.47 3.60 -13.50
CA ASP A 327 -48.89 4.83 -14.13
C ASP A 327 -49.99 4.58 -15.20
N PHE A 328 -50.66 5.65 -15.57
CA PHE A 328 -51.57 5.73 -16.71
C PHE A 328 -50.75 6.38 -17.84
N GLY A 329 -50.10 5.55 -18.65
CA GLY A 329 -49.24 5.98 -19.76
C GLY A 329 -50.07 6.61 -20.89
N ALA A 330 -49.40 7.23 -21.88
CA ALA A 330 -50.05 7.90 -23.01
C ALA A 330 -50.94 6.96 -23.84
N SER A 331 -50.64 5.66 -23.89
CA SER A 331 -51.40 4.65 -24.63
C SER A 331 -51.55 3.33 -23.89
N SER A 332 -51.09 3.23 -22.66
CA SER A 332 -51.07 1.99 -21.88
C SER A 332 -51.34 2.20 -20.39
N LEU A 333 -51.82 1.15 -19.74
CA LEU A 333 -51.77 1.00 -18.29
C LEU A 333 -50.43 0.30 -17.96
N ASP A 334 -49.58 0.99 -17.22
CA ASP A 334 -48.20 0.52 -16.97
C ASP A 334 -48.10 -0.27 -15.67
N PHE A 335 -47.72 -1.53 -15.77
CA PHE A 335 -47.54 -2.45 -14.65
C PHE A 335 -46.09 -2.82 -14.48
N ASP A 336 -45.67 -3.01 -13.20
CA ASP A 336 -44.42 -3.64 -12.83
C ASP A 336 -44.68 -4.99 -12.15
N LEU A 337 -44.12 -6.05 -12.71
CA LEU A 337 -43.89 -7.31 -12.00
C LEU A 337 -42.54 -7.22 -11.26
N MET A 338 -42.59 -7.20 -9.95
CA MET A 338 -41.41 -7.21 -9.10
C MET A 338 -41.15 -8.61 -8.61
N ILE A 339 -39.96 -9.12 -8.91
CA ILE A 339 -39.47 -10.44 -8.53
C ILE A 339 -38.21 -10.30 -7.70
N TRP A 340 -37.85 -11.35 -6.95
CA TRP A 340 -36.58 -11.49 -6.26
C TRP A 340 -35.83 -12.66 -6.86
N ILE A 341 -34.53 -12.45 -7.10
CA ILE A 341 -33.59 -13.46 -7.64
C ILE A 341 -32.39 -13.57 -6.72
N GLU A 342 -31.72 -14.72 -6.70
CA GLU A 342 -30.56 -14.94 -5.83
C GLU A 342 -29.28 -14.43 -6.47
N ASP A 343 -29.07 -14.66 -7.75
CA ASP A 343 -27.85 -14.33 -8.45
C ASP A 343 -27.99 -13.07 -9.34
N PRO A 344 -27.30 -11.96 -9.02
CA PRO A 344 -27.32 -10.74 -9.82
C PRO A 344 -26.94 -10.92 -11.28
N PRO A 345 -25.95 -11.77 -11.65
CA PRO A 345 -25.63 -12.06 -13.05
C PRO A 345 -26.79 -12.53 -13.89
N ASP A 346 -27.69 -13.34 -13.33
CA ASP A 346 -28.83 -13.97 -14.04
C ASP A 346 -30.02 -13.02 -14.30
N ARG A 347 -29.98 -11.83 -13.72
CA ARG A 347 -31.04 -10.83 -13.88
C ARG A 347 -31.46 -10.60 -15.32
N GLY A 348 -30.50 -10.57 -16.26
CA GLY A 348 -30.78 -10.33 -17.68
C GLY A 348 -31.54 -11.49 -18.29
N ARG A 349 -31.11 -12.72 -18.06
CA ARG A 349 -31.72 -13.95 -18.57
C ARG A 349 -33.11 -14.15 -17.99
N ILE A 350 -33.26 -14.08 -16.68
CA ILE A 350 -34.55 -14.29 -16.00
C ILE A 350 -35.57 -13.24 -16.45
N THR A 351 -35.18 -11.97 -16.57
CA THR A 351 -36.10 -10.92 -17.05
C THR A 351 -36.48 -11.12 -18.51
N HIS A 352 -35.62 -11.67 -19.36
CA HIS A 352 -35.94 -12.05 -20.73
C HIS A 352 -36.99 -13.18 -20.74
N GLU A 353 -36.74 -14.25 -20.01
CA GLU A 353 -37.62 -15.42 -19.94
C GLU A 353 -39.02 -15.02 -19.44
N LEU A 354 -39.08 -14.19 -18.38
CA LEU A 354 -40.35 -13.68 -17.89
C LEU A 354 -41.09 -12.81 -18.93
N ARG A 355 -40.42 -11.94 -19.68
CA ARG A 355 -41.04 -11.17 -20.75
C ARG A 355 -41.64 -12.07 -21.82
N MET A 356 -40.92 -13.14 -22.21
CA MET A 356 -41.42 -14.11 -23.17
C MET A 356 -42.65 -14.86 -22.63
N GLN A 357 -42.63 -15.25 -21.36
CA GLN A 357 -43.80 -15.91 -20.73
C GLN A 357 -44.99 -14.98 -20.58
N ILE A 358 -44.78 -13.71 -20.16
CA ILE A 358 -45.81 -12.70 -20.05
C ILE A 358 -46.48 -12.46 -21.42
N TYR A 359 -45.67 -12.30 -22.48
CA TYR A 359 -46.21 -12.10 -23.84
C TYR A 359 -47.13 -13.24 -24.28
N LYS A 360 -46.74 -14.51 -24.02
CA LYS A 360 -47.55 -15.68 -24.32
C LYS A 360 -48.83 -15.72 -23.46
N ALA A 361 -48.69 -15.51 -22.15
CA ALA A 361 -49.82 -15.52 -21.22
C ALA A 361 -50.87 -14.41 -21.54
N PHE A 362 -50.40 -13.25 -22.00
CA PHE A 362 -51.30 -12.19 -22.45
C PHE A 362 -52.06 -12.54 -23.74
N ALA A 363 -51.36 -13.20 -24.69
CA ALA A 363 -52.00 -13.70 -25.92
C ALA A 363 -53.07 -14.75 -25.59
N ASP A 364 -52.79 -15.70 -24.69
CA ASP A 364 -53.73 -16.75 -24.29
C ASP A 364 -54.98 -16.21 -23.55
N ARG A 365 -54.87 -15.08 -22.90
CA ARG A 365 -55.95 -14.41 -22.16
C ARG A 365 -56.58 -13.25 -22.92
N ASN A 366 -56.20 -12.99 -24.18
CA ASN A 366 -56.63 -11.87 -24.99
C ASN A 366 -56.39 -10.50 -24.33
N ILE A 367 -55.33 -10.36 -23.56
CA ILE A 367 -54.89 -9.09 -22.99
C ILE A 367 -54.10 -8.36 -24.06
N GLU A 368 -54.59 -7.21 -24.51
CA GLU A 368 -54.00 -6.41 -25.59
C GLU A 368 -52.76 -5.66 -25.09
N ILE A 369 -51.61 -5.80 -25.80
CA ILE A 369 -50.45 -4.93 -25.68
C ILE A 369 -50.63 -3.81 -26.71
N PRO A 370 -50.88 -2.54 -26.29
CA PRO A 370 -51.32 -1.50 -27.19
C PRO A 370 -50.19 -0.98 -28.08
N TYR A 371 -50.53 -0.65 -29.32
CA TYR A 371 -49.72 0.24 -30.13
C TYR A 371 -49.89 1.68 -29.65
N SER A 372 -49.00 2.61 -30.04
CA SER A 372 -49.17 4.04 -29.78
C SER A 372 -50.43 4.52 -30.43
N LYS A 373 -51.35 5.10 -29.64
CA LYS A 373 -52.62 5.68 -30.13
C LYS A 373 -52.48 7.19 -30.16
N HIS A 374 -52.90 7.79 -31.28
CA HIS A 374 -52.88 9.23 -31.50
C HIS A 374 -54.23 9.70 -32.02
N ASP A 375 -54.80 10.72 -31.42
CA ASP A 375 -55.93 11.44 -31.96
C ASP A 375 -55.42 12.46 -32.99
N ILE A 376 -55.88 12.33 -34.25
CA ILE A 376 -55.44 13.20 -35.33
C ILE A 376 -56.56 14.14 -35.67
N PHE A 377 -56.33 15.43 -35.48
CA PHE A 377 -57.23 16.49 -35.96
C PHE A 377 -56.78 16.99 -37.33
N ILE A 378 -57.53 16.64 -38.40
CA ILE A 378 -57.23 17.08 -39.74
C ILE A 378 -57.86 18.49 -39.97
N LYS A 379 -57.03 19.52 -39.97
CA LYS A 379 -57.45 20.89 -40.16
C LYS A 379 -57.84 21.20 -41.63
N GLU A 380 -57.15 20.61 -42.57
CA GLU A 380 -57.36 20.73 -44.00
C GLU A 380 -57.06 19.43 -44.71
N MET A 381 -57.96 18.92 -45.54
CA MET A 381 -57.66 17.83 -46.45
C MET A 381 -57.22 18.42 -47.81
N PRO A 382 -56.16 17.89 -48.44
CA PRO A 382 -55.83 18.20 -49.82
C PRO A 382 -57.08 17.91 -50.68
N ARG A 383 -57.56 18.87 -51.46
CA ARG A 383 -58.58 18.57 -52.43
C ARG A 383 -58.04 17.52 -53.39
N THR A 384 -58.74 16.38 -53.45
CA THR A 384 -58.52 15.41 -54.51
C THR A 384 -58.89 16.12 -55.78
N GLY A 385 -57.91 16.32 -56.66
CA GLY A 385 -58.07 16.99 -57.92
C GLY A 385 -58.98 16.19 -58.86
N ASP A 386 -60.26 16.53 -58.84
CA ASP A 386 -61.26 16.05 -59.81
C ASP A 386 -62.00 17.22 -60.46
N ASP A 387 -61.47 18.45 -60.40
CA ASP A 387 -62.00 19.61 -61.14
C ASP A 387 -60.90 20.15 -62.09
N ALA A 388 -60.33 19.26 -62.89
CA ALA A 388 -59.60 19.70 -64.09
C ALA A 388 -60.29 19.19 -65.33
N GLU A 389 -61.57 19.62 -65.51
CA GLU A 389 -62.18 19.64 -66.81
C GLU A 389 -63.03 20.95 -66.92
N VAL A 390 -62.54 21.87 -67.67
CA VAL A 390 -63.05 22.64 -68.79
C VAL A 390 -62.18 23.85 -69.06
#